data_808b0461e2e5e56b86dcb22b352c7513
#
_entry.id   808b0461e2e5e56b86dcb22b352c7513
#
_cell.length_a   1.000
_cell.length_b   1.000
_cell.length_c   1.000
_cell.angle_alpha   90.00
_cell.angle_beta   90.00
_cell.angle_gamma   90.00
#
_symmetry.space_group_name_H-M   'P 1'
#
loop_
_entity.id
_entity.type
_entity.pdbx_description
1 polymer ?
#
loop_
_entity_poly.entity_id
_entity_poly.type
_entity_poly.pdbx_seq_one_letter_code
_entity_poly.pdbx_strand_id
1 'polypeptide(L)'
;MERLLDLQAISKNFGQQLVLDKINFDLIAGQIIGLIGPSGAGKSTMIKTMLGMEKADQGEALVLGHHMPNRYVLGEIGYMAQSDALYESLTGFENLQFFARMKGLSCAEIPEAIKHVSQVVELTEHLNKFVSGYSGGMKRRLSLAIALLGNPRLLILDEPTVGIDPALRRQV
;
A
#
# COMPACT_ATOMS: atom_id res chain seq x y z
N MET A 1 20.70 -2.01 -12.28
CA MET A 1 19.63 -1.36 -11.49
C MET A 1 18.94 -2.45 -10.69
N GLU A 2 18.58 -2.17 -9.45
CA GLU A 2 17.91 -3.15 -8.59
C GLU A 2 16.48 -3.39 -9.03
N ARG A 3 16.09 -4.66 -9.22
CA ARG A 3 14.71 -5.04 -9.54
C ARG A 3 13.93 -5.20 -8.23
N LEU A 4 12.89 -4.38 -8.06
CA LEU A 4 12.05 -4.39 -6.86
C LEU A 4 10.88 -5.36 -6.97
N LEU A 5 10.40 -5.60 -8.20
CA LEU A 5 9.30 -6.49 -8.50
C LEU A 5 9.59 -7.25 -9.80
N ASP A 6 9.27 -8.53 -9.83
CA ASP A 6 9.37 -9.38 -11.01
C ASP A 6 8.22 -10.41 -10.97
N LEU A 7 7.26 -10.27 -11.87
CA LEU A 7 6.18 -11.22 -12.09
C LEU A 7 6.45 -11.99 -13.37
N GLN A 8 6.45 -13.31 -13.28
CA GLN A 8 6.74 -14.19 -14.41
C GLN A 8 5.56 -15.12 -14.68
N ALA A 9 4.92 -14.92 -15.83
CA ALA A 9 3.82 -15.74 -16.35
C ALA A 9 2.69 -15.96 -15.30
N ILE A 10 2.35 -14.95 -14.50
CA ILE A 10 1.32 -15.04 -13.48
C ILE A 10 -0.04 -15.29 -14.12
N SER A 11 -0.68 -16.39 -13.75
CA SER A 11 -2.06 -16.69 -14.11
C SER A 11 -2.89 -16.92 -12.86
N LYS A 12 -4.16 -16.45 -12.89
CA LYS A 12 -5.10 -16.59 -11.79
C LYS A 12 -6.53 -16.78 -12.31
N ASN A 13 -7.18 -17.81 -11.79
CA ASN A 13 -8.60 -18.09 -12.03
C ASN A 13 -9.39 -17.95 -10.71
N PHE A 14 -10.63 -17.52 -10.81
CA PHE A 14 -11.65 -17.66 -9.78
C PHE A 14 -12.78 -18.54 -10.32
N GLY A 15 -12.79 -19.80 -9.90
CA GLY A 15 -13.65 -20.80 -10.52
C GLY A 15 -13.31 -20.97 -12.00
N GLN A 16 -14.27 -20.69 -12.88
CA GLN A 16 -14.08 -20.78 -14.34
C GLN A 16 -13.62 -19.45 -14.98
N GLN A 17 -13.56 -18.39 -14.21
CA GLN A 17 -13.19 -17.06 -14.73
C GLN A 17 -11.68 -16.86 -14.66
N LEU A 18 -11.04 -16.74 -15.81
CA LEU A 18 -9.63 -16.32 -15.94
C LEU A 18 -9.54 -14.81 -15.70
N VAL A 19 -8.77 -14.40 -14.68
CA VAL A 19 -8.62 -13.00 -14.28
C VAL A 19 -7.25 -12.46 -14.61
N LEU A 20 -6.20 -13.27 -14.42
CA LEU A 20 -4.84 -12.94 -14.88
C LEU A 20 -4.38 -14.04 -15.83
N ASP A 21 -3.88 -13.66 -17.01
CA ASP A 21 -3.41 -14.57 -18.04
C ASP A 21 -1.95 -14.30 -18.39
N LYS A 22 -1.04 -15.13 -17.87
CA LYS A 22 0.41 -15.11 -18.13
C LYS A 22 1.03 -13.71 -18.03
N ILE A 23 0.65 -12.96 -17.00
CA ILE A 23 1.13 -11.59 -16.78
C ILE A 23 2.63 -11.62 -16.51
N ASN A 24 3.37 -10.84 -17.28
CA ASN A 24 4.77 -10.54 -17.04
C ASN A 24 4.90 -9.04 -16.77
N PHE A 25 5.57 -8.71 -15.68
CA PHE A 25 5.65 -7.33 -15.23
C PHE A 25 6.87 -7.17 -14.32
N ASP A 26 7.69 -6.17 -14.55
CA ASP A 26 8.82 -5.85 -13.69
C ASP A 26 8.85 -4.37 -13.32
N LEU A 27 9.44 -4.08 -12.17
CA LEU A 27 9.67 -2.73 -11.66
C LEU A 27 11.10 -2.65 -11.12
N ILE A 28 11.83 -1.63 -11.56
CA ILE A 28 13.18 -1.33 -11.04
C ILE A 28 13.14 -0.12 -10.11
N ALA A 29 14.15 -0.03 -9.24
CA ALA A 29 14.28 1.08 -8.29
C ALA A 29 14.26 2.45 -9.02
N GLY A 30 13.50 3.39 -8.45
CA GLY A 30 13.32 4.74 -8.99
C GLY A 30 12.24 4.87 -10.07
N GLN A 31 11.57 3.79 -10.45
CA GLN A 31 10.43 3.85 -11.37
C GLN A 31 9.11 4.06 -10.66
N ILE A 32 8.17 4.73 -11.35
CA ILE A 32 6.76 4.83 -10.99
C ILE A 32 5.96 4.24 -12.14
N ILE A 33 5.09 3.27 -11.84
CA ILE A 33 4.25 2.61 -12.83
C ILE A 33 2.78 2.72 -12.44
N GLY A 34 1.93 3.18 -13.37
CA GLY A 34 0.49 3.25 -13.20
C GLY A 34 -0.21 2.04 -13.84
N LEU A 35 -1.01 1.32 -13.06
CA LEU A 35 -1.89 0.26 -13.55
C LEU A 35 -3.23 0.87 -13.96
N ILE A 36 -3.48 0.98 -15.26
CA ILE A 36 -4.70 1.58 -15.81
C ILE A 36 -5.56 0.50 -16.44
N GLY A 37 -6.86 0.55 -16.21
CA GLY A 37 -7.82 -0.38 -16.78
C GLY A 37 -9.19 -0.26 -16.13
N PRO A 38 -10.24 -0.81 -16.74
CA PRO A 38 -11.61 -0.75 -16.21
C PRO A 38 -11.72 -1.48 -14.87
N SER A 39 -12.83 -1.23 -14.16
CA SER A 39 -13.17 -2.01 -12.97
C SER A 39 -13.31 -3.49 -13.35
N GLY A 40 -12.80 -4.39 -12.51
CA GLY A 40 -12.80 -5.83 -12.80
C GLY A 40 -11.69 -6.33 -13.74
N ALA A 41 -10.80 -5.45 -14.23
CA ALA A 41 -9.67 -5.86 -15.08
C ALA A 41 -8.55 -6.64 -14.36
N GLY A 42 -8.74 -7.05 -13.12
CA GLY A 42 -7.74 -7.82 -12.37
C GLY A 42 -6.64 -7.01 -11.67
N LYS A 43 -6.70 -5.67 -11.67
CA LYS A 43 -5.68 -4.82 -11.05
C LYS A 43 -5.43 -5.16 -9.57
N SER A 44 -6.49 -5.16 -8.76
CA SER A 44 -6.38 -5.50 -7.34
C SER A 44 -6.01 -6.97 -7.11
N THR A 45 -6.40 -7.89 -8.02
CA THR A 45 -5.96 -9.29 -7.98
C THR A 45 -4.46 -9.38 -8.22
N MET A 46 -3.93 -8.64 -9.19
CA MET A 46 -2.49 -8.58 -9.46
C MET A 46 -1.73 -8.01 -8.25
N ILE A 47 -2.21 -6.91 -7.64
CA ILE A 47 -1.63 -6.34 -6.41
C ILE A 47 -1.63 -7.36 -5.28
N LYS A 48 -2.75 -8.04 -5.03
CA LYS A 48 -2.84 -9.07 -3.98
C LYS A 48 -1.89 -10.25 -4.24
N THR A 49 -1.71 -10.64 -5.50
CA THR A 49 -0.75 -11.68 -5.89
C THR A 49 0.69 -11.22 -5.65
N MET A 50 1.03 -9.98 -6.00
CA MET A 50 2.34 -9.39 -5.69
C MET A 50 2.64 -9.38 -4.19
N LEU A 51 1.64 -9.09 -3.36
CA LEU A 51 1.77 -9.07 -1.90
C LEU A 51 1.71 -10.46 -1.25
N GLY A 52 1.45 -11.52 -2.04
CA GLY A 52 1.28 -12.87 -1.53
C GLY A 52 -0.02 -13.08 -0.73
N MET A 53 -0.97 -12.14 -0.81
CA MET A 53 -2.31 -12.25 -0.21
C MET A 53 -3.22 -13.18 -1.02
N GLU A 54 -2.95 -13.30 -2.31
CA GLU A 54 -3.63 -14.19 -3.23
C GLU A 54 -2.59 -15.07 -3.92
N LYS A 55 -2.80 -16.39 -3.89
CA LYS A 55 -1.89 -17.34 -4.54
C LYS A 55 -2.16 -17.38 -6.04
N ALA A 56 -1.13 -17.19 -6.86
CA ALA A 56 -1.20 -17.47 -8.29
C ALA A 56 -1.45 -18.95 -8.55
N ASP A 57 -2.20 -19.28 -9.59
CA ASP A 57 -2.39 -20.67 -10.03
C ASP A 57 -1.18 -21.14 -10.85
N GLN A 58 -0.54 -20.22 -11.57
CA GLN A 58 0.70 -20.44 -12.32
C GLN A 58 1.60 -19.22 -12.26
N GLY A 59 2.88 -19.43 -12.52
CA GLY A 59 3.89 -18.38 -12.54
C GLY A 59 4.46 -18.08 -11.15
N GLU A 60 5.36 -17.12 -11.09
CA GLU A 60 6.11 -16.75 -9.89
C GLU A 60 6.10 -15.23 -9.69
N ALA A 61 6.00 -14.79 -8.43
CA ALA A 61 6.13 -13.40 -8.03
C ALA A 61 7.35 -13.25 -7.10
N LEU A 62 8.32 -12.45 -7.52
CA LEU A 62 9.45 -12.03 -6.68
C LEU A 62 9.27 -10.56 -6.31
N VAL A 63 9.37 -10.27 -5.02
CA VAL A 63 9.34 -8.90 -4.49
C VAL A 63 10.60 -8.70 -3.66
N LEU A 64 11.35 -7.64 -3.96
CA LEU A 64 12.65 -7.34 -3.34
C LEU A 64 13.60 -8.55 -3.36
N GLY A 65 13.56 -9.36 -4.45
CA GLY A 65 14.37 -10.55 -4.63
C GLY A 65 13.87 -11.81 -3.91
N HIS A 66 12.70 -11.78 -3.27
CA HIS A 66 12.14 -12.91 -2.52
C HIS A 66 10.87 -13.44 -3.16
N HIS A 67 10.74 -14.76 -3.22
CA HIS A 67 9.49 -15.39 -3.66
C HIS A 67 8.34 -15.08 -2.68
N MET A 68 7.19 -14.71 -3.23
CA MET A 68 5.99 -14.43 -2.45
C MET A 68 5.11 -15.69 -2.33
N PRO A 69 4.43 -15.90 -1.17
CA PRO A 69 4.35 -15.02 -0.01
C PRO A 69 5.58 -15.08 0.90
N ASN A 70 6.06 -13.93 1.34
CA ASN A 70 7.18 -13.83 2.28
C ASN A 70 6.93 -12.72 3.31
N ARG A 71 6.69 -13.10 4.58
CA ARG A 71 6.33 -12.15 5.62
C ARG A 71 7.47 -11.17 6.01
N TYR A 72 8.72 -11.56 5.81
CA TYR A 72 9.87 -10.71 6.17
C TYR A 72 9.98 -9.50 5.23
N VAL A 73 9.59 -9.66 3.98
CA VAL A 73 9.62 -8.60 2.98
C VAL A 73 8.49 -7.58 3.18
N LEU A 74 7.37 -7.99 3.80
CA LEU A 74 6.22 -7.12 4.01
C LEU A 74 6.56 -5.87 4.85
N GLY A 75 7.55 -5.93 5.72
CA GLY A 75 8.04 -4.78 6.49
C GLY A 75 8.66 -3.68 5.60
N GLU A 76 9.21 -4.06 4.44
CA GLU A 76 9.84 -3.16 3.48
C GLU A 76 8.86 -2.66 2.39
N ILE A 77 7.61 -3.11 2.44
CA ILE A 77 6.55 -2.73 1.50
C ILE A 77 5.57 -1.78 2.18
N GLY A 78 5.27 -0.66 1.54
CA GLY A 78 4.12 0.18 1.86
C GLY A 78 2.93 -0.24 1.01
N TYR A 79 1.83 -0.58 1.63
CA TYR A 79 0.59 -0.92 0.91
C TYR A 79 -0.57 -0.08 1.40
N MET A 80 -1.21 0.61 0.46
CA MET A 80 -2.45 1.34 0.68
C MET A 80 -3.56 0.65 -0.11
N ALA A 81 -4.46 -0.01 0.62
CA ALA A 81 -5.59 -0.73 0.03
C ALA A 81 -6.69 0.24 -0.46
N GLN A 82 -7.58 -0.26 -1.30
CA GLN A 82 -8.75 0.47 -1.78
C GLN A 82 -9.67 0.91 -0.62
N SER A 83 -9.86 0.04 0.38
CA SER A 83 -10.61 0.35 1.61
C SER A 83 -9.66 0.72 2.74
N ASP A 84 -10.02 1.77 3.49
CA ASP A 84 -9.23 2.20 4.63
C ASP A 84 -9.38 1.22 5.80
N ALA A 85 -8.26 0.68 6.27
CA ALA A 85 -8.21 -0.22 7.43
C ALA A 85 -7.83 0.58 8.71
N LEU A 86 -8.64 1.58 9.05
CA LEU A 86 -8.40 2.50 10.15
C LEU A 86 -9.22 2.13 11.39
N TYR A 87 -8.65 2.32 12.55
CA TYR A 87 -9.35 2.22 13.84
C TYR A 87 -10.03 3.56 14.14
N GLU A 88 -11.32 3.65 13.87
CA GLU A 88 -12.09 4.90 14.03
C GLU A 88 -12.21 5.37 15.48
N SER A 89 -12.14 4.43 16.45
CA SER A 89 -12.13 4.71 17.87
C SER A 89 -10.80 5.22 18.43
N LEU A 90 -9.77 5.25 17.62
CA LEU A 90 -8.46 5.79 17.94
C LEU A 90 -8.25 7.15 17.26
N THR A 91 -7.32 7.95 17.80
CA THR A 91 -6.84 9.16 17.17
C THR A 91 -5.96 8.83 15.95
N GLY A 92 -5.70 9.82 15.09
CA GLY A 92 -4.74 9.68 13.99
C GLY A 92 -3.34 9.29 14.49
N PHE A 93 -2.90 9.90 15.61
CA PHE A 93 -1.62 9.57 16.23
C PHE A 93 -1.56 8.12 16.70
N GLU A 94 -2.60 7.64 17.42
CA GLU A 94 -2.66 6.27 17.92
C GLU A 94 -2.72 5.24 16.78
N ASN A 95 -3.43 5.54 15.69
CA ASN A 95 -3.40 4.72 14.48
C ASN A 95 -1.96 4.60 13.93
N LEU A 96 -1.27 5.73 13.72
CA LEU A 96 0.10 5.72 13.23
C LEU A 96 1.05 4.99 14.18
N GLN A 97 0.92 5.19 15.48
CA GLN A 97 1.72 4.51 16.48
C GLN A 97 1.51 2.98 16.46
N PHE A 98 0.25 2.54 16.35
CA PHE A 98 -0.09 1.13 16.24
C PHE A 98 0.54 0.48 15.02
N PHE A 99 0.36 1.07 13.83
CA PHE A 99 0.90 0.52 12.60
C PHE A 99 2.43 0.60 12.53
N ALA A 100 3.05 1.64 13.12
CA ALA A 100 4.50 1.74 13.22
C ALA A 100 5.10 0.57 14.03
N ARG A 101 4.45 0.21 15.17
CA ARG A 101 4.84 -0.97 15.96
C ARG A 101 4.65 -2.27 15.19
N MET A 102 3.54 -2.42 14.47
CA MET A 102 3.29 -3.60 13.63
C MET A 102 4.34 -3.76 12.53
N LYS A 103 4.86 -2.65 11.99
CA LYS A 103 5.95 -2.66 11.01
C LYS A 103 7.33 -2.93 11.65
N GLY A 104 7.40 -3.04 12.97
CA GLY A 104 8.63 -3.36 13.68
C GLY A 104 9.51 -2.16 14.03
N LEU A 105 9.00 -0.92 13.92
CA LEU A 105 9.75 0.26 14.35
C LEU A 105 9.95 0.23 15.87
N SER A 106 11.15 0.55 16.32
CA SER A 106 11.46 0.68 17.73
C SER A 106 10.76 1.88 18.37
N CYS A 107 10.57 1.86 19.68
CA CYS A 107 9.97 2.98 20.41
C CYS A 107 10.71 4.32 20.20
N ALA A 108 12.01 4.29 19.93
CA ALA A 108 12.82 5.47 19.66
C ALA A 108 12.58 6.06 18.25
N GLU A 109 12.28 5.21 17.26
CA GLU A 109 12.07 5.63 15.87
C GLU A 109 10.64 6.15 15.62
N ILE A 110 9.65 5.63 16.36
CA ILE A 110 8.24 5.93 16.14
C ILE A 110 7.91 7.43 16.13
N PRO A 111 8.36 8.27 17.09
CA PRO A 111 8.00 9.68 17.12
C PRO A 111 8.43 10.43 15.86
N GLU A 112 9.65 10.21 15.39
CA GLU A 112 10.16 10.88 14.20
C GLU A 112 9.51 10.34 12.92
N ALA A 113 9.25 9.04 12.84
CA ALA A 113 8.52 8.45 11.72
C ALA A 113 7.09 9.03 11.62
N ILE A 114 6.36 9.15 12.73
CA ILE A 114 5.01 9.75 12.73
C ILE A 114 5.06 11.21 12.30
N LYS A 115 6.00 11.98 12.86
CA LYS A 115 6.18 13.38 12.50
C LYS A 115 6.42 13.54 10.99
N HIS A 116 7.35 12.74 10.44
CA HIS A 116 7.66 12.79 9.02
C HIS A 116 6.44 12.48 8.15
N VAL A 117 5.79 11.33 8.35
CA VAL A 117 4.65 10.93 7.48
C VAL A 117 3.46 11.87 7.63
N SER A 118 3.20 12.40 8.84
CA SER A 118 2.10 13.34 9.06
C SER A 118 2.30 14.69 8.35
N GLN A 119 3.55 15.14 8.24
CA GLN A 119 3.91 16.32 7.44
C GLN A 119 3.70 16.06 5.94
N VAL A 120 4.18 14.90 5.44
CA VAL A 120 4.03 14.53 4.02
C VAL A 120 2.56 14.52 3.58
N VAL A 121 1.65 14.03 4.43
CA VAL A 121 0.22 13.95 4.10
C VAL A 121 -0.60 15.14 4.65
N GLU A 122 0.03 16.17 5.21
CA GLU A 122 -0.62 17.37 5.74
C GLU A 122 -1.70 17.08 6.80
N LEU A 123 -1.41 16.16 7.74
CA LEU A 123 -2.32 15.78 8.83
C LEU A 123 -1.80 16.14 10.23
N THR A 124 -0.65 16.79 10.34
CA THR A 124 0.04 17.05 11.62
C THR A 124 -0.89 17.69 12.67
N GLU A 125 -1.66 18.71 12.30
CA GLU A 125 -2.56 19.42 13.22
C GLU A 125 -3.81 18.62 13.61
N HIS A 126 -4.07 17.52 12.91
CA HIS A 126 -5.27 16.68 13.09
C HIS A 126 -5.00 15.38 13.82
N LEU A 127 -3.73 15.06 14.11
CA LEU A 127 -3.34 13.76 14.70
C LEU A 127 -4.02 13.46 16.03
N ASN A 128 -4.32 14.48 16.84
CA ASN A 128 -4.95 14.29 18.15
C ASN A 128 -6.49 14.12 18.09
N LYS A 129 -7.10 14.22 16.90
CA LYS A 129 -8.53 13.99 16.72
C LYS A 129 -8.81 12.52 16.47
N PHE A 130 -9.96 12.03 16.98
CA PHE A 130 -10.44 10.69 16.65
C PHE A 130 -10.72 10.53 15.15
N VAL A 131 -10.34 9.38 14.60
CA VAL A 131 -10.51 9.10 13.16
C VAL A 131 -11.99 9.02 12.76
N SER A 132 -12.90 8.71 13.71
CA SER A 132 -14.35 8.80 13.49
C SER A 132 -14.81 10.20 13.04
N GLY A 133 -14.10 11.26 13.44
CA GLY A 133 -14.36 12.64 13.03
C GLY A 133 -13.60 13.10 11.79
N TYR A 134 -12.85 12.23 11.13
CA TYR A 134 -12.12 12.58 9.90
C TYR A 134 -13.05 12.59 8.69
N SER A 135 -12.80 13.54 7.75
CA SER A 135 -13.41 13.44 6.42
C SER A 135 -12.84 12.24 5.64
N GLY A 136 -13.53 11.81 4.58
CA GLY A 136 -13.03 10.75 3.71
C GLY A 136 -11.62 11.03 3.17
N GLY A 137 -11.35 12.28 2.75
CA GLY A 137 -10.02 12.69 2.33
C GLY A 137 -8.97 12.64 3.44
N MET A 138 -9.32 12.97 4.68
CA MET A 138 -8.41 12.82 5.82
C MET A 138 -8.14 11.35 6.15
N LYS A 139 -9.16 10.49 6.11
CA LYS A 139 -8.98 9.03 6.27
C LYS A 139 -8.05 8.48 5.20
N ARG A 140 -8.25 8.89 3.95
CA ARG A 140 -7.40 8.47 2.83
C ARG A 140 -5.95 8.93 3.00
N ARG A 141 -5.71 10.18 3.44
CA ARG A 141 -4.37 10.69 3.75
C ARG A 141 -3.74 9.95 4.93
N LEU A 142 -4.51 9.58 5.96
CA LEU A 142 -4.00 8.76 7.06
C LEU A 142 -3.60 7.36 6.59
N SER A 143 -4.39 6.73 5.70
CA SER A 143 -4.04 5.44 5.09
C SER A 143 -2.74 5.52 4.28
N LEU A 144 -2.53 6.61 3.55
CA LEU A 144 -1.27 6.88 2.84
C LEU A 144 -0.11 7.05 3.83
N ALA A 145 -0.30 7.82 4.92
CA ALA A 145 0.72 7.98 5.95
C ALA A 145 1.14 6.63 6.56
N ILE A 146 0.18 5.73 6.82
CA ILE A 146 0.45 4.37 7.31
C ILE A 146 1.28 3.57 6.30
N ALA A 147 0.97 3.67 5.01
CA ALA A 147 1.74 3.01 3.97
C ALA A 147 3.19 3.50 3.92
N LEU A 148 3.42 4.79 4.17
CA LEU A 148 4.76 5.42 4.16
C LEU A 148 5.58 5.16 5.43
N LEU A 149 4.99 4.67 6.53
CA LEU A 149 5.73 4.37 7.76
C LEU A 149 6.89 3.41 7.50
N GLY A 150 8.03 3.68 8.12
CA GLY A 150 9.23 2.86 8.00
C GLY A 150 9.99 3.03 6.68
N ASN A 151 9.68 4.05 5.89
CA ASN A 151 10.34 4.39 4.63
C ASN A 151 10.45 3.17 3.67
N PRO A 152 9.32 2.65 3.17
CA PRO A 152 9.29 1.42 2.38
C PRO A 152 10.11 1.54 1.09
N ARG A 153 10.77 0.46 0.69
CA ARG A 153 11.51 0.36 -0.58
C ARG A 153 10.58 0.21 -1.78
N LEU A 154 9.40 -0.36 -1.56
CA LEU A 154 8.34 -0.52 -2.56
C LEU A 154 7.04 0.04 -1.99
N LEU A 155 6.42 0.99 -2.69
CA LEU A 155 5.12 1.55 -2.35
C LEU A 155 4.08 1.10 -3.38
N ILE A 156 3.01 0.46 -2.91
CA ILE A 156 1.90 -0.01 -3.72
C ILE A 156 0.63 0.72 -3.26
N LEU A 157 -0.01 1.42 -4.19
CA LEU A 157 -1.22 2.19 -3.93
C LEU A 157 -2.36 1.65 -4.80
N ASP A 158 -3.42 1.11 -4.16
CA ASP A 158 -4.61 0.63 -4.85
C ASP A 158 -5.69 1.73 -4.82
N GLU A 159 -5.93 2.35 -5.98
CA GLU A 159 -6.87 3.47 -6.17
C GLU A 159 -6.64 4.65 -5.19
N PRO A 160 -5.44 5.25 -5.15
CA PRO A 160 -5.08 6.24 -4.13
C PRO A 160 -5.92 7.53 -4.20
N THR A 161 -6.55 7.83 -5.33
CA THR A 161 -7.31 9.06 -5.57
C THR A 161 -8.81 8.93 -5.36
N VAL A 162 -9.31 7.73 -5.04
CA VAL A 162 -10.74 7.53 -4.72
C VAL A 162 -11.07 8.23 -3.41
N GLY A 163 -12.09 9.11 -3.42
CA GLY A 163 -12.49 9.89 -2.25
C GLY A 163 -11.69 11.17 -1.98
N ILE A 164 -10.67 11.47 -2.79
CA ILE A 164 -9.96 12.77 -2.73
C ILE A 164 -10.67 13.78 -3.63
N ASP A 165 -10.82 15.01 -3.11
CA ASP A 165 -11.37 16.13 -3.87
C ASP A 165 -10.64 16.29 -5.23
N PRO A 166 -11.34 16.44 -6.37
CA PRO A 166 -10.72 16.65 -7.68
C PRO A 166 -9.69 17.78 -7.72
N ALA A 167 -9.83 18.80 -6.87
CA ALA A 167 -8.87 19.89 -6.76
C ALA A 167 -7.54 19.46 -6.15
N LEU A 168 -7.54 18.48 -5.24
CA LEU A 168 -6.34 17.93 -4.58
C LEU A 168 -5.68 16.81 -5.39
N ARG A 169 -6.39 16.21 -6.36
CA ARG A 169 -5.83 15.15 -7.23
C ARG A 169 -4.64 15.60 -8.09
N ARG A 170 -4.40 16.90 -8.21
CA ARG A 170 -3.27 17.47 -8.98
C ARG A 170 -1.99 17.61 -8.16
N GLN A 171 -2.03 17.32 -6.86
CA GLN A 171 -0.89 17.47 -5.95
C GLN A 171 -0.34 16.12 -5.43
N VAL A 172 -0.96 14.99 -5.84
CA VAL A 172 -0.55 13.62 -5.48
C VAL A 172 0.10 12.94 -6.67
#